data_fe912c4aef12ce9408fb6eb82519a2c3
#
_entry.id   fe912c4aef12ce9408fb6eb82519a2c3
#
_cell.length_a   1.000
_cell.length_b   1.000
_cell.length_c   1.000
_cell.angle_alpha   90.00
_cell.angle_beta   90.00
_cell.angle_gamma   90.00
#
_symmetry.space_group_name_H-M   'P 1'
#
loop_
_entity.id
_entity.type
_entity.pdbx_description
1 polymer ?
#
loop_
_entity_poly.entity_id
_entity_poly.type
_entity_poly.pdbx_seq_one_letter_code
_entity_poly.pdbx_strand_id
1 'polypeptide(L)'
;MTPAAGERLRLSGQTLRVPADGAIYAVELGSERLLFCPERRLDGETAVGLPVLIFNPDRAARGVPHRLRLAPGEQLRLSYQSPGHRLLFDAPREAFRRDLQVRYDGETLTFRAPLPELDTHLTRLDDDGGLLARRQVALRLIAEAYGGPVKRLLPAEALDTLQRVNALMRTECFRRPDSLDSPGALLELPPEVTPILVADLHGKVDNLLRILSANGYVEAMDRGDAAMVLLGDAVHPEDPTALMDMDSSILMMDLIFKLKLRFPERFFFLLGNHDSYSPEVMKGGVPQGLLWRQAITRARGETYRDALQQFYESTALVAYSEAFIACHASPPRGSYTRESLNAARQDPYRVHQITWDRARSPGFLDGYSKGDVRQLRKTLGVDKETPLLLGHYPRDRERTVWLNADHIPNHHIFYSAMDRDVSVFVQVDGEMVPQTYPVESVGRWLNEQGWLDA
;
A
#
# COMPACT_ATOMS: atom_id res chain seq x y z
N MET A 1 34.56 -11.10 10.71
CA MET A 1 35.42 -10.90 9.52
C MET A 1 34.59 -10.09 8.54
N THR A 2 35.09 -8.94 8.10
CA THR A 2 34.38 -8.12 7.09
C THR A 2 34.85 -8.57 5.72
N PRO A 3 33.99 -9.11 4.86
CA PRO A 3 34.39 -9.51 3.51
C PRO A 3 34.84 -8.31 2.71
N ALA A 4 35.81 -8.50 1.83
CA ALA A 4 36.15 -7.48 0.84
C ALA A 4 35.00 -7.29 -0.15
N ALA A 5 34.98 -6.15 -0.84
CA ALA A 5 33.99 -5.88 -1.86
C ALA A 5 34.08 -6.92 -2.99
N GLY A 6 32.96 -7.48 -3.40
CA GLY A 6 32.87 -8.57 -4.39
C GLY A 6 33.31 -9.96 -3.87
N GLU A 7 33.83 -10.05 -2.65
CA GLU A 7 34.22 -11.33 -2.07
C GLU A 7 33.00 -12.20 -1.78
N ARG A 8 33.01 -13.43 -2.29
CA ARG A 8 31.94 -14.43 -2.11
C ARG A 8 32.33 -15.40 -0.99
N LEU A 9 31.69 -15.30 0.16
CA LEU A 9 31.92 -16.17 1.31
C LEU A 9 30.87 -17.28 1.35
N ARG A 10 31.32 -18.51 1.56
CA ARG A 10 30.42 -19.66 1.74
C ARG A 10 29.77 -19.60 3.12
N LEU A 11 28.43 -19.64 3.17
CA LEU A 11 27.65 -19.68 4.42
C LEU A 11 27.33 -21.11 4.89
N SER A 12 27.36 -22.08 4.01
CA SER A 12 26.91 -23.46 4.27
C SER A 12 27.65 -24.07 5.47
N GLY A 13 26.91 -24.43 6.52
CA GLY A 13 27.47 -24.98 7.77
C GLY A 13 28.19 -23.98 8.68
N GLN A 14 28.16 -22.69 8.35
CA GLN A 14 28.89 -21.65 9.09
C GLN A 14 27.97 -20.57 9.65
N THR A 15 28.52 -19.81 10.60
CA THR A 15 27.92 -18.56 11.07
C THR A 15 28.88 -17.42 10.75
N LEU A 16 28.41 -16.45 9.96
CA LEU A 16 29.18 -15.24 9.63
C LEU A 16 28.56 -14.04 10.32
N ARG A 17 29.40 -13.22 10.90
CA ARG A 17 29.02 -11.93 11.48
C ARG A 17 29.70 -10.80 10.71
N VAL A 18 28.92 -9.88 10.19
CA VAL A 18 29.39 -8.74 9.39
C VAL A 18 28.82 -7.42 9.93
N PRO A 19 29.55 -6.30 9.82
CA PRO A 19 29.04 -5.01 10.26
C PRO A 19 27.86 -4.56 9.36
N ALA A 20 26.87 -3.92 9.95
CA ALA A 20 25.82 -3.22 9.24
C ALA A 20 26.23 -1.74 9.01
N ASP A 21 27.41 -1.55 8.44
CA ASP A 21 28.13 -0.27 8.29
C ASP A 21 27.71 0.55 7.05
N GLY A 22 26.54 0.25 6.51
CA GLY A 22 26.07 0.85 5.27
C GLY A 22 26.45 0.07 4.01
N ALA A 23 27.19 -1.04 4.14
CA ALA A 23 27.46 -1.95 3.05
C ALA A 23 26.22 -2.79 2.70
N ILE A 24 26.12 -3.19 1.46
CA ILE A 24 25.07 -4.07 0.96
C ILE A 24 25.59 -5.50 0.95
N TYR A 25 24.82 -6.40 1.53
CA TYR A 25 25.12 -7.82 1.51
C TYR A 25 24.08 -8.57 0.69
N ALA A 26 24.53 -9.34 -0.28
CA ALA A 26 23.68 -10.25 -1.05
C ALA A 26 23.82 -11.67 -0.53
N VAL A 27 22.70 -12.37 -0.30
CA VAL A 27 22.66 -13.80 -0.02
C VAL A 27 21.90 -14.50 -1.15
N GLU A 28 22.54 -15.47 -1.78
CA GLU A 28 21.90 -16.32 -2.76
C GLU A 28 21.36 -17.57 -2.03
N LEU A 29 20.06 -17.79 -2.16
CA LEU A 29 19.35 -18.91 -1.55
C LEU A 29 18.47 -19.58 -2.61
N GLY A 30 18.93 -20.67 -3.20
CA GLY A 30 18.27 -21.31 -4.35
C GLY A 30 18.21 -20.36 -5.54
N SER A 31 17.00 -20.08 -6.04
CA SER A 31 16.74 -19.13 -7.13
C SER A 31 16.52 -17.70 -6.64
N GLU A 32 16.46 -17.48 -5.33
CA GLU A 32 16.20 -16.16 -4.74
C GLU A 32 17.49 -15.46 -4.37
N ARG A 33 17.51 -14.16 -4.53
CA ARG A 33 18.58 -13.28 -4.09
C ARG A 33 18.04 -12.29 -3.06
N LEU A 34 18.61 -12.33 -1.87
CA LEU A 34 18.26 -11.45 -0.76
C LEU A 34 19.29 -10.34 -0.68
N LEU A 35 18.86 -9.10 -0.71
CA LEU A 35 19.72 -7.95 -0.50
C LEU A 35 19.43 -7.34 0.87
N PHE A 36 20.45 -7.31 1.71
CA PHE A 36 20.47 -6.60 2.99
C PHE A 36 21.13 -5.26 2.75
N CYS A 37 20.33 -4.23 2.59
CA CYS A 37 20.85 -2.90 2.27
C CYS A 37 20.30 -1.86 3.23
N PRO A 38 21.14 -0.96 3.73
CA PRO A 38 20.65 0.18 4.49
C PRO A 38 19.76 1.04 3.58
N GLU A 39 18.63 1.45 4.11
CA GLU A 39 17.79 2.40 3.40
C GLU A 39 18.35 3.80 3.63
N ARG A 40 18.84 4.40 2.55
CA ARG A 40 19.17 5.82 2.57
C ARG A 40 17.90 6.61 2.27
N ARG A 41 17.50 7.43 3.21
CA ARG A 41 16.43 8.41 3.03
C ARG A 41 16.91 9.50 2.06
N LEU A 42 15.96 10.18 1.41
CA LEU A 42 16.27 11.28 0.50
C LEU A 42 16.96 12.45 1.23
N ASP A 43 16.72 12.63 2.53
CA ASP A 43 17.36 13.61 3.38
C ASP A 43 18.78 13.21 3.86
N GLY A 44 19.25 12.01 3.47
CA GLY A 44 20.56 11.49 3.85
C GLY A 44 20.60 10.80 5.22
N GLU A 45 19.53 10.83 6.01
CA GLU A 45 19.44 10.12 7.27
C GLU A 45 19.29 8.60 7.06
N THR A 46 19.80 7.82 7.99
CA THR A 46 19.64 6.36 7.99
C THR A 46 18.30 5.99 8.63
N ALA A 47 17.48 5.23 7.94
CA ALA A 47 16.21 4.74 8.49
C ALA A 47 16.47 3.77 9.67
N VAL A 48 15.61 3.81 10.68
CA VAL A 48 15.63 2.83 11.77
C VAL A 48 15.22 1.45 11.25
N GLY A 49 16.09 0.46 11.43
CA GLY A 49 15.92 -0.91 10.92
C GLY A 49 16.60 -1.12 9.57
N LEU A 50 16.81 -2.39 9.23
CA LEU A 50 17.50 -2.80 8.01
C LEU A 50 16.50 -3.37 7.01
N PRO A 51 16.30 -2.75 5.85
CA PRO A 51 15.51 -3.34 4.78
C PRO A 51 16.16 -4.58 4.20
N VAL A 52 15.35 -5.59 3.95
CA VAL A 52 15.73 -6.81 3.24
C VAL A 52 14.88 -6.89 1.99
N LEU A 53 15.50 -6.82 0.83
CA LEU A 53 14.85 -6.96 -0.47
C LEU A 53 15.07 -8.38 -1.00
N ILE A 54 13.99 -9.02 -1.41
CA ILE A 54 14.03 -10.36 -1.97
C ILE A 54 13.76 -10.27 -3.45
N PHE A 55 14.72 -10.69 -4.24
CA PHE A 55 14.63 -10.74 -5.69
C PHE A 55 14.62 -12.18 -6.17
N ASN A 56 13.73 -12.47 -7.10
CA ASN A 56 13.86 -13.65 -7.93
C ASN A 56 14.37 -13.17 -9.30
N PRO A 57 15.60 -13.58 -9.72
CA PRO A 57 16.16 -13.15 -11.00
C PRO A 57 15.28 -13.52 -12.20
N ASP A 58 14.56 -14.65 -12.13
CA ASP A 58 13.65 -15.08 -13.19
C ASP A 58 12.36 -14.24 -13.25
N ARG A 59 12.03 -13.55 -12.17
CA ARG A 59 10.87 -12.66 -12.04
C ARG A 59 11.23 -11.18 -12.12
N ALA A 60 12.51 -10.81 -12.15
CA ALA A 60 12.98 -9.43 -12.14
C ALA A 60 12.42 -8.59 -13.31
N ALA A 61 11.92 -9.24 -14.36
CA ALA A 61 11.25 -8.60 -15.49
C ALA A 61 9.74 -8.40 -15.30
N ARG A 62 9.10 -9.03 -14.30
CA ARG A 62 7.63 -9.07 -14.17
C ARG A 62 7.08 -8.99 -12.75
N GLY A 63 7.86 -8.71 -11.73
CA GLY A 63 7.38 -8.73 -10.35
C GLY A 63 7.83 -7.55 -9.51
N VAL A 64 7.02 -7.20 -8.51
CA VAL A 64 7.43 -6.31 -7.43
C VAL A 64 8.28 -7.11 -6.46
N PRO A 65 9.51 -6.68 -6.12
CA PRO A 65 10.33 -7.40 -5.16
C PRO A 65 9.68 -7.37 -3.77
N HIS A 66 9.73 -8.51 -3.07
CA HIS A 66 9.27 -8.56 -1.69
C HIS A 66 10.25 -7.79 -0.80
N ARG A 67 9.73 -6.94 0.07
CA ARG A 67 10.50 -6.18 1.03
C ARG A 67 10.07 -6.51 2.46
N LEU A 68 11.05 -6.78 3.28
CA LEU A 68 10.91 -6.89 4.73
C LEU A 68 11.74 -5.81 5.41
N ARG A 69 11.44 -5.53 6.66
CA ARG A 69 12.26 -4.68 7.52
C ARG A 69 12.65 -5.49 8.74
N LEU A 70 13.94 -5.54 9.01
CA LEU A 70 14.50 -6.20 10.18
C LEU A 70 14.81 -5.14 11.24
N ALA A 71 14.08 -5.12 12.33
CA ALA A 71 14.34 -4.21 13.44
C ALA A 71 15.51 -4.69 14.29
N PRO A 72 16.21 -3.81 15.04
CA PRO A 72 17.23 -4.23 15.99
C PRO A 72 16.68 -5.24 16.99
N GLY A 73 17.37 -6.36 17.14
CA GLY A 73 16.97 -7.48 18.00
C GLY A 73 16.11 -8.54 17.30
N GLU A 74 15.57 -8.28 16.13
CA GLU A 74 14.79 -9.23 15.37
C GLU A 74 15.64 -10.27 14.65
N GLN A 75 15.01 -11.41 14.39
CA GLN A 75 15.57 -12.52 13.63
C GLN A 75 14.65 -12.86 12.46
N LEU A 76 15.19 -12.82 11.26
CA LEU A 76 14.56 -13.32 10.04
C LEU A 76 14.92 -14.80 9.88
N ARG A 77 13.92 -15.63 9.61
CA ARG A 77 14.09 -17.06 9.30
C ARG A 77 13.49 -17.33 7.94
N LEU A 78 14.26 -17.89 7.06
CA LEU A 78 13.91 -18.15 5.68
C LEU A 78 14.07 -19.63 5.38
N SER A 79 13.02 -20.25 4.88
CA SER A 79 13.03 -21.64 4.42
C SER A 79 12.76 -21.71 2.92
N TYR A 80 13.54 -22.53 2.23
CA TYR A 80 13.35 -22.80 0.81
C TYR A 80 12.72 -24.17 0.62
N GLN A 81 11.49 -24.21 0.10
CA GLN A 81 10.81 -25.47 -0.22
C GLN A 81 10.96 -25.83 -1.69
N SER A 82 11.52 -27.03 -1.96
CA SER A 82 11.46 -27.71 -3.25
C SER A 82 10.36 -28.81 -3.15
N PRO A 83 9.43 -28.98 -4.13
CA PRO A 83 9.55 -28.61 -5.54
C PRO A 83 8.76 -27.38 -5.99
N GLY A 84 8.34 -26.48 -5.13
CA GLY A 84 7.55 -25.31 -5.54
C GLY A 84 8.35 -24.01 -5.67
N HIS A 85 9.66 -24.00 -5.42
CA HIS A 85 10.52 -22.80 -5.42
C HIS A 85 9.95 -21.63 -4.59
N ARG A 86 9.31 -21.93 -3.46
CA ARG A 86 8.69 -20.92 -2.61
C ARG A 86 9.57 -20.63 -1.39
N LEU A 87 9.85 -19.35 -1.17
CA LEU A 87 10.48 -18.87 0.05
C LEU A 87 9.40 -18.73 1.13
N LEU A 88 9.55 -19.44 2.25
CA LEU A 88 8.66 -19.36 3.40
C LEU A 88 9.27 -18.46 4.47
N PHE A 89 8.46 -17.52 4.96
CA PHE A 89 8.75 -16.71 6.13
C PHE A 89 8.06 -17.33 7.34
N ASP A 90 8.74 -17.40 8.48
CA ASP A 90 8.21 -17.95 9.74
C ASP A 90 7.64 -19.37 9.64
N ALA A 91 8.28 -20.25 8.84
CA ALA A 91 7.92 -21.63 8.75
C ALA A 91 7.96 -22.36 10.12
N PRO A 92 7.18 -23.45 10.34
CA PRO A 92 7.16 -24.18 11.61
C PRO A 92 8.54 -24.63 12.08
N ARG A 93 8.78 -24.69 13.40
CA ARG A 93 10.09 -25.01 14.02
C ARG A 93 10.79 -26.27 13.45
N GLU A 94 10.03 -27.21 12.94
CA GLU A 94 10.55 -28.48 12.36
C GLU A 94 11.18 -28.30 10.98
N ALA A 95 10.76 -27.28 10.23
CA ALA A 95 11.34 -26.90 8.94
C ALA A 95 12.70 -26.17 9.09
N PHE A 96 12.94 -25.54 10.23
CA PHE A 96 14.07 -24.62 10.47
C PHE A 96 15.45 -25.29 10.62
N ARG A 97 15.55 -26.58 10.61
CA ARG A 97 16.89 -27.24 10.65
C ARG A 97 17.67 -27.09 9.34
N ARG A 98 17.03 -26.59 8.30
CA ARG A 98 17.58 -26.51 6.93
C ARG A 98 17.77 -25.09 6.38
N ASP A 99 17.52 -24.03 7.19
CA ASP A 99 17.20 -22.71 6.66
C ASP A 99 18.22 -21.63 7.01
N LEU A 100 18.20 -20.54 6.22
CA LEU A 100 18.95 -19.33 6.51
C LEU A 100 18.32 -18.59 7.69
N GLN A 101 19.13 -18.28 8.70
CA GLN A 101 18.78 -17.41 9.81
C GLN A 101 19.60 -16.14 9.71
N VAL A 102 18.95 -14.98 9.81
CA VAL A 102 19.61 -13.67 9.83
C VAL A 102 19.14 -12.93 11.05
N ARG A 103 20.06 -12.48 11.87
CA ARG A 103 19.79 -11.64 13.04
C ARG A 103 20.46 -10.29 12.86
N TYR A 104 19.72 -9.24 13.17
CA TYR A 104 20.20 -7.87 13.23
C TYR A 104 20.19 -7.39 14.68
N ASP A 105 21.32 -6.85 15.18
CA ASP A 105 21.41 -6.34 16.55
C ASP A 105 21.47 -4.80 16.64
N GLY A 106 21.36 -4.11 15.51
CA GLY A 106 21.46 -2.67 15.39
C GLY A 106 22.80 -2.21 14.80
N GLU A 107 23.86 -3.01 14.95
CA GLU A 107 25.21 -2.70 14.46
C GLU A 107 25.76 -3.80 13.54
N THR A 108 25.34 -5.04 13.75
CA THR A 108 25.85 -6.20 13.00
C THR A 108 24.73 -7.10 12.49
N LEU A 109 25.03 -7.77 11.39
CA LEU A 109 24.25 -8.85 10.82
C LEU A 109 24.94 -10.17 11.09
N THR A 110 24.20 -11.11 11.67
CA THR A 110 24.65 -12.49 11.87
C THR A 110 23.88 -13.40 10.94
N PHE A 111 24.57 -14.00 9.98
CA PHE A 111 24.03 -14.98 9.04
C PHE A 111 24.41 -16.38 9.50
N ARG A 112 23.44 -17.29 9.52
CA ARG A 112 23.63 -18.69 9.85
C ARG A 112 22.88 -19.59 8.87
N ALA A 113 23.61 -20.43 8.13
CA ALA A 113 23.06 -21.48 7.29
C ALA A 113 23.51 -22.85 7.85
N PRO A 114 22.70 -23.56 8.64
CA PRO A 114 23.13 -24.72 9.43
C PRO A 114 23.48 -25.96 8.60
N LEU A 115 23.09 -26.04 7.32
CA LEU A 115 23.36 -27.22 6.50
C LEU A 115 24.38 -26.97 5.40
N PRO A 116 25.36 -27.86 5.26
CA PRO A 116 26.38 -27.80 4.20
C PRO A 116 25.82 -28.07 2.79
N GLU A 117 24.62 -28.63 2.68
CA GLU A 117 23.99 -29.06 1.43
C GLU A 117 23.36 -27.94 0.62
N LEU A 118 23.04 -26.82 1.27
CA LEU A 118 22.59 -25.62 0.58
C LEU A 118 23.82 -24.80 0.16
N ASP A 119 24.05 -24.68 -1.13
CA ASP A 119 25.12 -23.84 -1.68
C ASP A 119 24.78 -22.34 -1.51
N THR A 120 24.86 -21.88 -0.26
CA THR A 120 24.50 -20.51 0.16
C THR A 120 25.75 -19.69 0.32
N HIS A 121 25.76 -18.52 -0.32
CA HIS A 121 26.87 -17.60 -0.30
C HIS A 121 26.44 -16.21 0.15
N LEU A 122 27.32 -15.55 0.90
CA LEU A 122 27.23 -14.13 1.24
C LEU A 122 28.23 -13.37 0.39
N THR A 123 27.78 -12.33 -0.30
CA THR A 123 28.64 -11.43 -1.07
C THR A 123 28.45 -10.00 -0.57
N ARG A 124 29.55 -9.30 -0.30
CA ARG A 124 29.51 -7.85 -0.09
C ARG A 124 29.49 -7.16 -1.46
N LEU A 125 28.52 -6.26 -1.67
CA LEU A 125 28.39 -5.49 -2.90
C LEU A 125 28.99 -4.09 -2.71
N ASP A 126 29.60 -3.56 -3.76
CA ASP A 126 30.15 -2.20 -3.78
C ASP A 126 29.11 -1.13 -4.04
N ASP A 127 28.01 -1.51 -4.69
CA ASP A 127 26.91 -0.62 -5.02
C ASP A 127 25.56 -1.16 -4.50
N ASP A 128 24.55 -0.32 -4.52
CA ASP A 128 23.19 -0.65 -4.09
C ASP A 128 22.42 -1.53 -5.11
N GLY A 129 23.11 -2.12 -6.07
CA GLY A 129 22.50 -2.91 -7.15
C GLY A 129 21.54 -2.09 -8.01
N GLY A 130 21.75 -0.78 -8.08
CA GLY A 130 20.90 0.14 -8.82
C GLY A 130 19.58 0.51 -8.11
N LEU A 131 19.44 0.24 -6.80
CA LEU A 131 18.21 0.56 -6.06
C LEU A 131 17.94 2.06 -6.00
N LEU A 132 18.99 2.88 -5.78
CA LEU A 132 18.86 4.33 -5.80
C LEU A 132 18.49 4.83 -7.20
N ALA A 133 19.14 4.28 -8.24
CA ALA A 133 18.83 4.61 -9.63
C ALA A 133 17.37 4.26 -10.00
N ARG A 134 16.89 3.08 -9.58
CA ARG A 134 15.47 2.71 -9.75
C ARG A 134 14.54 3.67 -9.04
N ARG A 135 14.87 4.05 -7.80
CA ARG A 135 14.06 5.02 -7.07
C ARG A 135 14.03 6.39 -7.76
N GLN A 136 15.14 6.82 -8.37
CA GLN A 136 15.20 8.04 -9.17
C GLN A 136 14.31 7.95 -10.42
N VAL A 137 14.25 6.79 -11.08
CA VAL A 137 13.31 6.55 -12.19
C VAL A 137 11.87 6.70 -11.71
N ALA A 138 11.50 6.06 -10.59
CA ALA A 138 10.16 6.19 -10.02
C ALA A 138 9.79 7.64 -9.71
N LEU A 139 10.70 8.39 -9.07
CA LEU A 139 10.50 9.80 -8.75
C LEU A 139 10.31 10.66 -10.01
N ARG A 140 11.04 10.37 -11.09
CA ARG A 140 10.87 11.03 -12.38
C ARG A 140 9.50 10.74 -12.99
N LEU A 141 9.06 9.48 -13.00
CA LEU A 141 7.73 9.10 -13.48
C LEU A 141 6.60 9.77 -12.68
N ILE A 142 6.79 9.96 -11.37
CA ILE A 142 5.84 10.69 -10.54
C ILE A 142 5.78 12.16 -10.94
N ALA A 143 6.93 12.82 -11.12
CA ALA A 143 7.00 14.22 -11.54
C ALA A 143 6.38 14.41 -12.94
N GLU A 144 6.65 13.51 -13.87
CA GLU A 144 6.04 13.50 -15.22
C GLU A 144 4.52 13.29 -15.15
N ALA A 145 4.06 12.34 -14.32
CA ALA A 145 2.63 12.08 -14.12
C ALA A 145 1.89 13.30 -13.55
N TYR A 146 2.53 14.02 -12.64
CA TYR A 146 1.98 15.24 -12.07
C TYR A 146 2.00 16.41 -13.07
N GLY A 147 2.99 16.45 -13.94
CA GLY A 147 3.18 17.48 -14.94
C GLY A 147 3.91 18.71 -14.41
N GLY A 148 4.79 18.52 -13.41
CA GLY A 148 5.55 19.61 -12.82
C GLY A 148 5.82 19.43 -11.31
N PRO A 149 6.25 20.49 -10.62
CA PRO A 149 6.41 20.47 -9.17
C PRO A 149 5.12 20.07 -8.46
N VAL A 150 5.23 19.19 -7.45
CA VAL A 150 4.08 18.70 -6.68
C VAL A 150 3.58 19.82 -5.75
N LYS A 151 2.68 20.63 -6.28
CA LYS A 151 2.02 21.77 -5.62
C LYS A 151 0.57 21.84 -6.06
N ARG A 152 -0.27 22.56 -5.29
CA ARG A 152 -1.69 22.72 -5.64
C ARG A 152 -1.85 23.30 -7.05
N LEU A 153 -2.70 22.65 -7.85
CA LEU A 153 -3.05 23.09 -9.20
C LEU A 153 -3.78 24.46 -9.14
N LEU A 154 -3.70 25.22 -10.21
CA LEU A 154 -4.54 26.40 -10.37
C LEU A 154 -6.02 26.00 -10.52
N PRO A 155 -6.99 26.83 -10.10
CA PRO A 155 -8.41 26.45 -10.11
C PRO A 155 -8.94 25.95 -11.45
N ALA A 156 -8.56 26.58 -12.56
CA ALA A 156 -9.00 26.17 -13.89
C ALA A 156 -8.40 24.81 -14.30
N GLU A 157 -7.11 24.59 -14.05
CA GLU A 157 -6.44 23.32 -14.31
C GLU A 157 -7.01 22.18 -13.45
N ALA A 158 -7.25 22.46 -12.17
CA ALA A 158 -7.85 21.49 -11.26
C ALA A 158 -9.26 21.07 -11.72
N LEU A 159 -10.08 22.02 -12.17
CA LEU A 159 -11.41 21.72 -12.69
C LEU A 159 -11.36 20.87 -13.96
N ASP A 160 -10.52 21.23 -14.93
CA ASP A 160 -10.34 20.43 -16.15
C ASP A 160 -9.87 19.00 -15.81
N THR A 161 -8.88 18.90 -14.92
CA THR A 161 -8.35 17.60 -14.45
C THR A 161 -9.46 16.73 -13.85
N LEU A 162 -10.26 17.28 -12.93
CA LEU A 162 -11.35 16.57 -12.28
C LEU A 162 -12.48 16.20 -13.25
N GLN A 163 -12.84 17.06 -14.18
CA GLN A 163 -13.85 16.75 -15.21
C GLN A 163 -13.42 15.59 -16.10
N ARG A 164 -12.15 15.54 -16.48
CA ARG A 164 -11.57 14.41 -17.24
C ARG A 164 -11.56 13.14 -16.42
N VAL A 165 -11.24 13.20 -15.12
CA VAL A 165 -11.34 12.05 -14.21
C VAL A 165 -12.78 11.57 -14.13
N ASN A 166 -13.75 12.45 -13.93
CA ASN A 166 -15.17 12.08 -13.88
C ASN A 166 -15.65 11.45 -15.21
N ALA A 167 -15.08 11.87 -16.34
CA ALA A 167 -15.36 11.22 -17.62
C ALA A 167 -14.80 9.80 -17.66
N LEU A 168 -13.59 9.54 -17.17
CA LEU A 168 -13.03 8.20 -17.06
C LEU A 168 -13.82 7.31 -16.09
N MET A 169 -14.26 7.85 -14.96
CA MET A 169 -15.01 7.08 -13.95
C MET A 169 -16.31 6.50 -14.50
N ARG A 170 -16.95 7.13 -15.48
CA ARG A 170 -18.18 6.62 -16.11
C ARG A 170 -17.98 5.29 -16.86
N THR A 171 -16.78 5.04 -17.35
CA THR A 171 -16.42 3.82 -18.11
C THR A 171 -15.20 3.14 -17.50
N GLU A 172 -15.05 3.25 -16.17
CA GLU A 172 -13.90 2.71 -15.47
C GLU A 172 -13.79 1.20 -15.70
N CYS A 173 -12.63 0.74 -16.19
CA CYS A 173 -12.38 -0.67 -16.45
C CYS A 173 -12.50 -1.50 -15.16
N PHE A 174 -12.76 -2.79 -15.33
CA PHE A 174 -12.92 -3.75 -14.24
C PHE A 174 -14.12 -3.50 -13.31
N ARG A 175 -15.01 -2.57 -13.69
CA ARG A 175 -16.31 -2.36 -13.02
C ARG A 175 -17.43 -2.73 -13.97
N ARG A 176 -18.34 -3.56 -13.49
CA ARG A 176 -19.56 -3.85 -14.23
C ARG A 176 -20.62 -2.78 -13.94
N PRO A 177 -21.39 -2.33 -14.93
CA PRO A 177 -22.53 -1.48 -14.67
C PRO A 177 -23.48 -2.10 -13.64
N ASP A 178 -24.15 -1.29 -12.87
CA ASP A 178 -25.23 -1.71 -11.99
C ASP A 178 -26.57 -1.82 -12.76
N SER A 179 -27.68 -2.06 -12.06
CA SER A 179 -29.01 -2.17 -12.66
C SER A 179 -29.55 -0.89 -13.30
N LEU A 180 -28.92 0.25 -13.06
CA LEU A 180 -29.27 1.55 -13.64
C LEU A 180 -28.27 2.00 -14.73
N ASP A 181 -27.45 1.08 -15.22
CA ASP A 181 -26.38 1.35 -16.18
C ASP A 181 -25.34 2.38 -15.69
N SER A 182 -25.21 2.51 -14.36
CA SER A 182 -24.21 3.33 -13.70
C SER A 182 -23.00 2.50 -13.30
N PRO A 183 -21.79 3.10 -13.10
CA PRO A 183 -20.62 2.37 -12.62
C PRO A 183 -20.93 1.68 -11.29
N GLY A 184 -20.82 0.34 -11.26
CA GLY A 184 -21.17 -0.46 -10.09
C GLY A 184 -20.22 -0.23 -8.91
N ALA A 185 -20.61 -0.73 -7.74
CA ALA A 185 -19.82 -0.62 -6.51
C ALA A 185 -18.63 -1.58 -6.44
N LEU A 186 -18.57 -2.59 -7.33
CA LEU A 186 -17.55 -3.64 -7.33
C LEU A 186 -16.48 -3.37 -8.40
N LEU A 187 -15.22 -3.36 -7.98
CA LEU A 187 -14.04 -3.34 -8.81
C LEU A 187 -13.39 -4.74 -8.79
N GLU A 188 -13.43 -5.46 -9.90
CA GLU A 188 -12.89 -6.82 -10.03
C GLU A 188 -11.58 -6.80 -10.80
N LEU A 189 -10.43 -6.85 -10.09
CA LEU A 189 -9.13 -6.86 -10.75
C LEU A 189 -8.85 -8.21 -11.40
N PRO A 190 -8.32 -8.23 -12.63
CA PRO A 190 -7.95 -9.46 -13.30
C PRO A 190 -6.74 -10.13 -12.65
N PRO A 191 -6.63 -11.47 -12.71
CA PRO A 191 -5.62 -12.24 -11.97
C PRO A 191 -4.18 -11.96 -12.41
N GLU A 192 -3.98 -11.48 -13.64
CA GLU A 192 -2.65 -11.14 -14.18
C GLU A 192 -2.12 -9.79 -13.68
N VAL A 193 -2.93 -8.99 -13.01
CA VAL A 193 -2.54 -7.67 -12.50
C VAL A 193 -2.20 -7.78 -11.01
N THR A 194 -0.97 -7.43 -10.65
CA THR A 194 -0.52 -7.41 -9.25
C THR A 194 -1.20 -6.27 -8.47
N PRO A 195 -2.04 -6.57 -7.47
CA PRO A 195 -2.66 -5.53 -6.64
C PRO A 195 -1.66 -4.91 -5.66
N ILE A 196 -1.70 -3.58 -5.56
CA ILE A 196 -1.03 -2.77 -4.55
C ILE A 196 -2.12 -2.00 -3.80
N LEU A 197 -2.36 -2.34 -2.54
CA LEU A 197 -3.43 -1.73 -1.76
C LEU A 197 -2.86 -0.70 -0.79
N VAL A 198 -3.44 0.49 -0.79
CA VAL A 198 -3.07 1.62 0.08
C VAL A 198 -4.28 2.00 0.91
N ALA A 199 -4.15 2.00 2.23
CA ALA A 199 -5.22 2.43 3.13
C ALA A 199 -5.22 3.96 3.31
N ASP A 200 -5.88 4.43 4.36
CA ASP A 200 -6.08 5.81 4.74
C ASP A 200 -4.83 6.68 4.59
N LEU A 201 -4.96 7.85 4.00
CA LEU A 201 -3.85 8.77 3.77
C LEU A 201 -4.01 10.11 4.51
N HIS A 202 -5.24 10.54 4.78
CA HIS A 202 -5.57 11.72 5.58
C HIS A 202 -4.74 12.96 5.24
N GLY A 203 -4.62 13.27 3.94
CA GLY A 203 -3.89 14.44 3.45
C GLY A 203 -2.36 14.30 3.52
N LYS A 204 -1.80 13.17 3.94
CA LYS A 204 -0.35 12.94 4.00
C LYS A 204 0.22 12.62 2.62
N VAL A 205 0.42 13.66 1.82
CA VAL A 205 0.90 13.57 0.43
C VAL A 205 2.25 12.84 0.35
N ASP A 206 3.16 13.12 1.28
CA ASP A 206 4.46 12.47 1.34
C ASP A 206 4.36 10.95 1.54
N ASN A 207 3.33 10.45 2.24
CA ASN A 207 3.11 9.03 2.42
C ASN A 207 2.75 8.35 1.09
N LEU A 208 1.87 8.95 0.28
CA LEU A 208 1.54 8.44 -1.05
C LEU A 208 2.76 8.50 -1.99
N LEU A 209 3.49 9.61 -2.00
CA LEU A 209 4.71 9.76 -2.80
C LEU A 209 5.79 8.75 -2.37
N ARG A 210 5.90 8.49 -1.07
CA ARG A 210 6.81 7.48 -0.52
C ARG A 210 6.47 6.08 -1.02
N ILE A 211 5.17 5.72 -1.02
CA ILE A 211 4.68 4.45 -1.56
C ILE A 211 5.00 4.35 -3.06
N LEU A 212 4.61 5.34 -3.84
CA LEU A 212 4.81 5.36 -5.28
C LEU A 212 6.28 5.21 -5.68
N SER A 213 7.20 5.83 -4.91
CA SER A 213 8.65 5.75 -5.17
C SER A 213 9.31 4.47 -4.62
N ALA A 214 8.53 3.56 -4.01
CA ALA A 214 9.04 2.32 -3.42
C ALA A 214 8.92 1.15 -4.40
N ASN A 215 9.83 0.21 -4.29
CA ASN A 215 9.79 -1.14 -4.90
C ASN A 215 9.38 -1.21 -6.37
N GLY A 216 9.56 -0.15 -7.16
CA GLY A 216 9.16 -0.15 -8.57
C GLY A 216 7.63 -0.17 -8.77
N TYR A 217 6.85 0.33 -7.82
CA TYR A 217 5.38 0.31 -7.92
C TYR A 217 4.87 1.15 -9.08
N VAL A 218 5.36 2.39 -9.22
CA VAL A 218 4.94 3.26 -10.31
C VAL A 218 5.39 2.74 -11.66
N GLU A 219 6.58 2.14 -11.74
CA GLU A 219 7.08 1.51 -12.96
C GLU A 219 6.26 0.27 -13.34
N ALA A 220 5.82 -0.52 -12.35
CA ALA A 220 4.96 -1.67 -12.59
C ALA A 220 3.57 -1.24 -13.08
N MET A 221 3.02 -0.15 -12.56
CA MET A 221 1.79 0.45 -13.11
C MET A 221 1.99 0.98 -14.52
N ASP A 222 3.13 1.63 -14.80
CA ASP A 222 3.45 2.18 -16.12
C ASP A 222 3.58 1.10 -17.20
N ARG A 223 4.12 -0.07 -16.84
CA ARG A 223 4.16 -1.24 -17.73
C ARG A 223 2.83 -1.99 -17.84
N GLY A 224 1.87 -1.72 -16.95
CA GLY A 224 0.60 -2.46 -16.91
C GLY A 224 0.64 -3.75 -16.08
N ASP A 225 1.73 -4.04 -15.37
CA ASP A 225 1.90 -5.26 -14.57
C ASP A 225 1.19 -5.20 -13.21
N ALA A 226 0.97 -4.00 -12.68
CA ALA A 226 0.36 -3.79 -11.37
C ALA A 226 -0.76 -2.74 -11.40
N ALA A 227 -1.66 -2.80 -10.43
CA ALA A 227 -2.66 -1.78 -10.18
C ALA A 227 -2.66 -1.35 -8.70
N MET A 228 -2.70 -0.05 -8.46
CA MET A 228 -2.84 0.53 -7.14
C MET A 228 -4.29 0.84 -6.84
N VAL A 229 -4.75 0.41 -5.67
CA VAL A 229 -6.11 0.69 -5.17
C VAL A 229 -5.98 1.44 -3.84
N LEU A 230 -6.43 2.68 -3.81
CA LEU A 230 -6.60 3.44 -2.58
C LEU A 230 -7.92 3.06 -1.92
N LEU A 231 -7.90 2.72 -0.63
CA LEU A 231 -9.08 2.26 0.09
C LEU A 231 -9.95 3.39 0.65
N GLY A 232 -9.70 4.64 0.23
CA GLY A 232 -10.41 5.82 0.71
C GLY A 232 -9.70 6.56 1.83
N ASP A 233 -10.41 7.53 2.42
CA ASP A 233 -9.89 8.44 3.44
C ASP A 233 -8.59 9.13 3.00
N ALA A 234 -8.63 9.68 1.79
CA ALA A 234 -7.51 10.45 1.25
C ALA A 234 -7.38 11.83 1.88
N VAL A 235 -8.49 12.41 2.33
CA VAL A 235 -8.59 13.78 2.84
C VAL A 235 -8.76 13.84 4.35
N HIS A 236 -8.76 15.06 4.91
CA HIS A 236 -8.91 15.39 6.31
C HIS A 236 -7.69 15.02 7.19
N PRO A 237 -6.88 16.02 7.58
CA PRO A 237 -5.73 15.76 8.45
C PRO A 237 -6.17 15.23 9.82
N GLU A 238 -5.35 14.36 10.38
CA GLU A 238 -5.57 13.77 11.73
C GLU A 238 -4.72 14.41 12.83
N ASP A 239 -3.73 15.22 12.46
CA ASP A 239 -2.92 15.96 13.43
C ASP A 239 -3.81 16.92 14.24
N PRO A 240 -3.88 16.79 15.56
CA PRO A 240 -4.69 17.66 16.40
C PRO A 240 -4.41 19.16 16.23
N THR A 241 -3.20 19.50 15.80
CA THR A 241 -2.80 20.89 15.57
C THR A 241 -3.21 21.45 14.20
N ALA A 242 -3.57 20.54 13.26
CA ALA A 242 -3.88 20.86 11.87
C ALA A 242 -5.27 20.42 11.40
N LEU A 243 -6.17 20.02 12.31
CA LEU A 243 -7.51 19.48 11.96
C LEU A 243 -8.36 20.39 11.06
N MET A 244 -8.09 21.69 11.07
CA MET A 244 -8.80 22.67 10.26
C MET A 244 -8.08 23.04 8.96
N ASP A 245 -6.85 22.58 8.77
CA ASP A 245 -6.06 22.87 7.58
C ASP A 245 -6.34 21.83 6.48
N MET A 246 -7.02 22.24 5.44
CA MET A 246 -7.37 21.40 4.29
C MET A 246 -6.41 21.52 3.11
N ASP A 247 -5.35 22.29 3.21
CA ASP A 247 -4.42 22.54 2.10
C ASP A 247 -3.72 21.26 1.61
N SER A 248 -3.29 20.41 2.53
CA SER A 248 -2.70 19.10 2.22
C SER A 248 -3.72 18.16 1.58
N SER A 249 -4.99 18.20 2.00
CA SER A 249 -6.08 17.44 1.41
C SER A 249 -6.39 17.88 -0.03
N ILE A 250 -6.32 19.20 -0.32
CA ILE A 250 -6.47 19.72 -1.68
C ILE A 250 -5.33 19.18 -2.57
N LEU A 251 -4.09 19.26 -2.11
CA LEU A 251 -2.94 18.74 -2.85
C LEU A 251 -3.01 17.22 -3.05
N MET A 252 -3.48 16.47 -2.05
CA MET A 252 -3.69 15.03 -2.15
C MET A 252 -4.67 14.68 -3.28
N MET A 253 -5.80 15.38 -3.36
CA MET A 253 -6.77 15.15 -4.43
C MET A 253 -6.22 15.53 -5.81
N ASP A 254 -5.48 16.65 -5.91
CA ASP A 254 -4.79 17.02 -7.15
C ASP A 254 -3.84 15.91 -7.61
N LEU A 255 -3.03 15.33 -6.70
CA LEU A 255 -2.13 14.21 -6.99
C LEU A 255 -2.90 12.96 -7.42
N ILE A 256 -3.94 12.56 -6.69
CA ILE A 256 -4.79 11.41 -7.02
C ILE A 256 -5.38 11.55 -8.42
N PHE A 257 -5.89 12.72 -8.79
CA PHE A 257 -6.49 12.94 -10.10
C PHE A 257 -5.45 12.92 -11.23
N LYS A 258 -4.27 13.48 -11.03
CA LYS A 258 -3.16 13.39 -11.99
C LYS A 258 -2.72 11.95 -12.19
N LEU A 259 -2.59 11.17 -11.11
CA LEU A 259 -2.27 9.74 -11.19
C LEU A 259 -3.37 8.93 -11.89
N LYS A 260 -4.65 9.23 -11.62
CA LYS A 260 -5.77 8.57 -12.32
C LYS A 260 -5.77 8.85 -13.81
N LEU A 261 -5.45 10.07 -14.24
CA LEU A 261 -5.32 10.40 -15.66
C LEU A 261 -4.11 9.75 -16.32
N ARG A 262 -3.00 9.61 -15.60
CA ARG A 262 -1.78 8.98 -16.11
C ARG A 262 -1.90 7.46 -16.20
N PHE A 263 -2.59 6.84 -15.24
CA PHE A 263 -2.76 5.40 -15.11
C PHE A 263 -4.25 5.01 -15.04
N PRO A 264 -5.05 5.29 -16.08
CA PRO A 264 -6.52 5.18 -16.01
C PRO A 264 -7.00 3.75 -15.70
N GLU A 265 -6.24 2.73 -16.13
CA GLU A 265 -6.56 1.32 -15.94
C GLU A 265 -5.73 0.65 -14.83
N ARG A 266 -4.93 1.44 -14.09
CA ARG A 266 -3.99 0.91 -13.08
C ARG A 266 -4.01 1.67 -11.77
N PHE A 267 -4.80 2.73 -11.66
CA PHE A 267 -4.94 3.50 -10.43
C PHE A 267 -6.42 3.68 -10.10
N PHE A 268 -6.84 3.16 -8.95
CA PHE A 268 -8.24 3.09 -8.53
C PHE A 268 -8.44 3.69 -7.16
N PHE A 269 -9.64 4.18 -6.90
CA PHE A 269 -10.03 4.82 -5.65
C PHE A 269 -11.34 4.22 -5.14
N LEU A 270 -11.37 3.75 -3.90
CA LEU A 270 -12.58 3.37 -3.18
C LEU A 270 -13.03 4.54 -2.29
N LEU A 271 -14.31 4.57 -1.95
CA LEU A 271 -14.85 5.56 -1.05
C LEU A 271 -14.50 5.22 0.40
N GLY A 272 -13.90 6.19 1.11
CA GLY A 272 -13.81 6.22 2.57
C GLY A 272 -14.89 7.09 3.19
N ASN A 273 -15.03 7.06 4.50
CA ASN A 273 -16.03 7.88 5.20
C ASN A 273 -15.64 9.36 5.26
N HIS A 274 -14.33 9.66 5.25
CA HIS A 274 -13.83 11.02 5.21
C HIS A 274 -13.92 11.65 3.82
N ASP A 275 -14.04 10.91 2.76
CA ASP A 275 -14.18 11.41 1.38
C ASP A 275 -15.61 11.95 1.16
N SER A 276 -16.01 12.91 1.94
CA SER A 276 -17.40 13.38 2.06
C SER A 276 -17.50 14.81 2.58
N TYR A 277 -18.58 15.47 2.24
CA TYR A 277 -19.00 16.77 2.80
C TYR A 277 -19.99 16.61 3.97
N SER A 278 -20.22 15.39 4.45
CA SER A 278 -21.18 15.13 5.51
C SER A 278 -20.78 15.79 6.82
N PRO A 279 -21.75 16.41 7.55
CA PRO A 279 -21.51 16.93 8.89
C PRO A 279 -21.17 15.83 9.92
N GLU A 280 -21.45 14.57 9.60
CA GLU A 280 -21.12 13.42 10.48
C GLU A 280 -19.62 13.16 10.53
N VAL A 281 -18.86 13.61 9.51
CA VAL A 281 -17.40 13.50 9.47
C VAL A 281 -16.78 14.48 10.44
N MET A 282 -16.44 13.99 11.62
CA MET A 282 -15.91 14.79 12.73
C MET A 282 -14.64 14.18 13.32
N LYS A 283 -13.69 15.01 13.73
CA LYS A 283 -12.48 14.63 14.46
C LYS A 283 -12.21 15.65 15.57
N GLY A 284 -12.05 15.16 16.82
CA GLY A 284 -11.78 16.06 17.95
C GLY A 284 -12.80 17.19 18.14
N GLY A 285 -14.07 16.99 17.78
CA GLY A 285 -15.11 18.03 17.81
C GLY A 285 -15.10 18.97 16.58
N VAL A 286 -14.18 18.81 15.66
CA VAL A 286 -14.08 19.61 14.43
C VAL A 286 -14.90 18.96 13.30
N PRO A 287 -15.88 19.65 12.69
CA PRO A 287 -16.73 19.11 11.61
C PRO A 287 -15.97 19.12 10.28
N GLN A 288 -15.05 18.19 10.10
CA GLN A 288 -14.11 18.17 8.96
C GLN A 288 -14.82 18.09 7.60
N GLY A 289 -15.93 17.36 7.48
CA GLY A 289 -16.68 17.31 6.22
C GLY A 289 -17.23 18.70 5.79
N LEU A 290 -17.75 19.47 6.73
CA LEU A 290 -18.21 20.83 6.44
C LEU A 290 -17.05 21.78 6.13
N LEU A 291 -15.94 21.66 6.87
CA LEU A 291 -14.73 22.46 6.59
C LEU A 291 -14.15 22.11 5.23
N TRP A 292 -14.14 20.85 4.84
CA TRP A 292 -13.72 20.41 3.52
C TRP A 292 -14.54 21.05 2.41
N ARG A 293 -15.87 20.99 2.54
CA ARG A 293 -16.77 21.68 1.61
C ARG A 293 -16.45 23.17 1.47
N GLN A 294 -16.23 23.86 2.61
CA GLN A 294 -15.89 25.29 2.62
C GLN A 294 -14.52 25.57 1.99
N ALA A 295 -13.51 24.76 2.34
CA ALA A 295 -12.15 24.92 1.81
C ALA A 295 -12.12 24.73 0.29
N ILE A 296 -12.77 23.69 -0.23
CA ILE A 296 -12.89 23.45 -1.67
C ILE A 296 -13.63 24.57 -2.36
N THR A 297 -14.77 25.01 -1.82
CA THR A 297 -15.54 26.13 -2.42
C THR A 297 -14.71 27.41 -2.46
N ARG A 298 -13.97 27.73 -1.40
CA ARG A 298 -13.08 28.88 -1.34
C ARG A 298 -11.91 28.80 -2.32
N ALA A 299 -11.27 27.63 -2.37
CA ALA A 299 -10.03 27.44 -3.15
C ALA A 299 -10.30 27.23 -4.65
N ARG A 300 -11.44 26.62 -5.04
CA ARG A 300 -11.70 26.09 -6.38
C ARG A 300 -13.04 26.51 -6.97
N GLY A 301 -13.96 27.06 -6.17
CA GLY A 301 -15.31 27.44 -6.59
C GLY A 301 -16.33 26.31 -6.50
N GLU A 302 -17.60 26.69 -6.70
CA GLU A 302 -18.75 25.76 -6.56
C GLU A 302 -18.76 24.66 -7.64
N THR A 303 -18.43 25.00 -8.86
CA THR A 303 -18.38 24.03 -9.97
C THR A 303 -17.40 22.89 -9.68
N TYR A 304 -16.23 23.21 -9.10
CA TYR A 304 -15.28 22.18 -8.70
C TYR A 304 -15.81 21.34 -7.53
N ARG A 305 -16.42 21.99 -6.52
CA ARG A 305 -17.04 21.31 -5.37
C ARG A 305 -18.07 20.28 -5.84
N ASP A 306 -18.95 20.67 -6.77
CA ASP A 306 -19.99 19.79 -7.28
C ASP A 306 -19.42 18.65 -8.14
N ALA A 307 -18.39 18.94 -8.93
CA ALA A 307 -17.66 17.91 -9.67
C ALA A 307 -16.92 16.93 -8.74
N LEU A 308 -16.40 17.38 -7.59
CA LEU A 308 -15.78 16.53 -6.59
C LEU A 308 -16.80 15.64 -5.86
N GLN A 309 -18.00 16.17 -5.58
CA GLN A 309 -19.11 15.39 -5.07
C GLN A 309 -19.49 14.26 -6.07
N GLN A 310 -19.57 14.59 -7.36
CA GLN A 310 -19.83 13.59 -8.41
C GLN A 310 -18.75 12.52 -8.45
N PHE A 311 -17.47 12.88 -8.26
CA PHE A 311 -16.39 11.91 -8.15
C PHE A 311 -16.63 10.93 -6.99
N TYR A 312 -16.89 11.42 -5.77
CA TYR A 312 -17.17 10.58 -4.61
C TYR A 312 -18.40 9.67 -4.83
N GLU A 313 -19.44 10.17 -5.46
CA GLU A 313 -20.63 9.40 -5.79
C GLU A 313 -20.38 8.31 -6.83
N SER A 314 -19.36 8.46 -7.67
CA SER A 314 -19.01 7.52 -8.72
C SER A 314 -17.96 6.47 -8.34
N THR A 315 -17.28 6.58 -7.19
CA THR A 315 -16.22 5.66 -6.78
C THR A 315 -16.74 4.26 -6.47
N ALA A 316 -15.89 3.24 -6.60
CA ALA A 316 -16.20 1.88 -6.14
C ALA A 316 -16.22 1.81 -4.61
N LEU A 317 -16.82 0.75 -4.05
CA LEU A 317 -16.86 0.50 -2.60
C LEU A 317 -16.04 -0.72 -2.19
N VAL A 318 -15.93 -1.71 -3.07
CA VAL A 318 -15.22 -2.96 -2.82
C VAL A 318 -14.35 -3.28 -4.02
N ALA A 319 -13.07 -3.52 -3.79
CA ALA A 319 -12.18 -4.11 -4.78
C ALA A 319 -11.88 -5.57 -4.43
N TYR A 320 -11.74 -6.43 -5.43
CA TYR A 320 -11.43 -7.83 -5.18
C TYR A 320 -10.80 -8.51 -6.39
N SER A 321 -10.14 -9.62 -6.12
CA SER A 321 -9.70 -10.64 -7.06
C SER A 321 -9.69 -11.99 -6.35
N GLU A 322 -9.19 -13.04 -6.97
CA GLU A 322 -8.97 -14.32 -6.28
C GLU A 322 -7.99 -14.19 -5.10
N ALA A 323 -7.05 -13.23 -5.16
CA ALA A 323 -6.01 -13.02 -4.16
C ALA A 323 -6.44 -12.19 -2.95
N PHE A 324 -7.46 -11.35 -3.07
CA PHE A 324 -7.86 -10.43 -2.01
C PHE A 324 -9.31 -9.94 -2.14
N ILE A 325 -9.84 -9.44 -1.03
CA ILE A 325 -10.99 -8.53 -0.97
C ILE A 325 -10.54 -7.30 -0.21
N ALA A 326 -10.90 -6.11 -0.68
CA ALA A 326 -10.62 -4.86 0.03
C ALA A 326 -11.82 -3.91 -0.01
N CYS A 327 -12.10 -3.26 1.10
CA CYS A 327 -13.03 -2.15 1.21
C CYS A 327 -12.52 -1.21 2.31
N HIS A 328 -13.14 -0.04 2.46
CA HIS A 328 -12.64 0.92 3.42
C HIS A 328 -12.74 0.40 4.87
N ALA A 329 -13.95 0.13 5.38
CA ALA A 329 -14.15 -0.14 6.80
C ALA A 329 -14.67 -1.56 7.11
N SER A 330 -15.64 -2.08 6.35
CA SER A 330 -16.29 -3.33 6.71
C SER A 330 -16.94 -4.07 5.53
N PRO A 331 -17.14 -5.40 5.66
CA PRO A 331 -18.10 -6.10 4.84
C PRO A 331 -19.51 -5.63 5.16
N PRO A 332 -20.45 -5.54 4.20
CA PRO A 332 -21.85 -5.25 4.51
C PRO A 332 -22.47 -6.38 5.34
N ARG A 333 -23.44 -6.03 6.18
CA ARG A 333 -24.15 -6.96 7.06
C ARG A 333 -25.43 -7.49 6.39
N GLY A 334 -25.90 -8.63 6.84
CA GLY A 334 -27.15 -9.24 6.39
C GLY A 334 -27.02 -10.03 5.09
N SER A 335 -28.16 -10.29 4.44
CA SER A 335 -28.18 -11.07 3.21
C SER A 335 -28.14 -10.16 1.98
N TYR A 336 -27.30 -10.50 1.02
CA TYR A 336 -27.17 -9.79 -0.24
C TYR A 336 -26.62 -10.72 -1.34
N THR A 337 -26.95 -10.41 -2.57
CA THR A 337 -26.38 -11.06 -3.76
C THR A 337 -25.25 -10.20 -4.33
N ARG A 338 -24.48 -10.75 -5.28
CA ARG A 338 -23.44 -10.01 -5.99
C ARG A 338 -24.01 -8.80 -6.75
N GLU A 339 -25.18 -8.96 -7.36
CA GLU A 339 -25.90 -7.90 -8.08
C GLU A 339 -26.32 -6.77 -7.13
N SER A 340 -26.92 -7.12 -5.98
CA SER A 340 -27.32 -6.12 -4.98
C SER A 340 -26.10 -5.45 -4.32
N LEU A 341 -24.97 -6.14 -4.21
CA LEU A 341 -23.72 -5.55 -3.76
C LEU A 341 -23.11 -4.63 -4.81
N ASN A 342 -23.20 -5.00 -6.09
CA ASN A 342 -22.77 -4.12 -7.19
C ASN A 342 -23.63 -2.84 -7.29
N ALA A 343 -24.91 -2.92 -6.90
CA ALA A 343 -25.82 -1.77 -6.82
C ALA A 343 -25.76 -1.05 -5.46
N ALA A 344 -24.81 -1.36 -4.58
CA ALA A 344 -24.75 -0.84 -3.21
C ALA A 344 -24.67 0.69 -3.12
N ARG A 345 -24.20 1.37 -4.17
CA ARG A 345 -24.20 2.85 -4.26
C ARG A 345 -25.60 3.46 -4.16
N GLN A 346 -26.65 2.70 -4.52
CA GLN A 346 -28.05 3.12 -4.46
C GLN A 346 -28.67 2.92 -3.05
N ASP A 347 -27.95 2.27 -2.14
CA ASP A 347 -28.38 2.01 -0.77
C ASP A 347 -27.47 2.76 0.25
N PRO A 348 -27.89 3.95 0.73
CA PRO A 348 -27.09 4.75 1.67
C PRO A 348 -26.71 3.99 2.95
N TYR A 349 -27.58 3.07 3.42
CA TYR A 349 -27.30 2.26 4.60
C TYR A 349 -26.13 1.28 4.32
N ARG A 350 -26.09 0.68 3.14
CA ARG A 350 -25.02 -0.22 2.74
C ARG A 350 -23.71 0.54 2.49
N VAL A 351 -23.78 1.71 1.88
CA VAL A 351 -22.62 2.62 1.77
C VAL A 351 -22.08 2.92 3.15
N HIS A 352 -22.93 3.32 4.09
CA HIS A 352 -22.53 3.60 5.47
C HIS A 352 -21.85 2.38 6.12
N GLN A 353 -22.43 1.17 5.99
CA GLN A 353 -21.80 -0.03 6.53
C GLN A 353 -20.38 -0.21 6.00
N ILE A 354 -20.20 -0.15 4.66
CA ILE A 354 -18.90 -0.41 4.01
C ILE A 354 -17.85 0.65 4.38
N THR A 355 -18.29 1.89 4.68
CA THR A 355 -17.38 3.01 4.94
C THR A 355 -17.21 3.38 6.41
N TRP A 356 -18.08 2.94 7.33
CA TRP A 356 -18.06 3.36 8.74
C TRP A 356 -18.05 2.25 9.77
N ASP A 357 -18.64 1.09 9.45
CA ASP A 357 -18.83 0.03 10.46
C ASP A 357 -17.48 -0.53 10.93
N ARG A 358 -17.47 -1.00 12.18
CA ARG A 358 -16.32 -1.64 12.81
C ARG A 358 -16.65 -3.07 13.18
N ALA A 359 -15.65 -3.86 13.48
CA ALA A 359 -15.88 -5.20 13.99
C ALA A 359 -16.64 -5.14 15.32
N ARG A 360 -17.55 -6.07 15.48
CA ARG A 360 -18.38 -6.18 16.70
C ARG A 360 -17.50 -6.41 17.93
N SER A 361 -17.63 -5.54 18.89
CA SER A 361 -16.99 -5.71 20.19
C SER A 361 -17.80 -6.65 21.10
N PRO A 362 -17.16 -7.39 22.04
CA PRO A 362 -17.87 -8.20 23.00
C PRO A 362 -18.92 -7.39 23.78
N GLY A 363 -20.16 -7.90 23.82
CA GLY A 363 -21.28 -7.23 24.50
C GLY A 363 -22.04 -6.18 23.70
N PHE A 364 -21.61 -5.86 22.48
CA PHE A 364 -22.32 -4.95 21.57
C PHE A 364 -22.91 -5.71 20.38
N LEU A 365 -24.11 -5.30 19.95
CA LEU A 365 -24.79 -5.89 18.80
C LEU A 365 -24.42 -5.21 17.47
N ASP A 366 -23.94 -3.98 17.53
CA ASP A 366 -23.52 -3.23 16.34
C ASP A 366 -22.13 -3.63 15.86
N GLY A 367 -21.94 -3.50 14.53
CA GLY A 367 -20.71 -3.88 13.87
C GLY A 367 -20.81 -5.24 13.14
N TYR A 368 -19.83 -5.50 12.29
CA TYR A 368 -19.75 -6.75 11.53
C TYR A 368 -19.08 -7.89 12.32
N SER A 369 -19.28 -9.09 11.86
CA SER A 369 -18.82 -10.33 12.47
C SER A 369 -18.04 -11.22 11.50
N LYS A 370 -17.43 -12.29 12.02
CA LYS A 370 -16.86 -13.37 11.20
C LYS A 370 -17.87 -13.98 10.22
N GLY A 371 -19.16 -13.94 10.54
CA GLY A 371 -20.24 -14.38 9.65
C GLY A 371 -20.35 -13.49 8.42
N ASP A 372 -20.28 -12.18 8.60
CA ASP A 372 -20.39 -11.21 7.51
C ASP A 372 -19.17 -11.27 6.59
N VAL A 373 -17.96 -11.49 7.13
CA VAL A 373 -16.74 -11.74 6.33
C VAL A 373 -16.90 -13.00 5.47
N ARG A 374 -17.42 -14.09 6.04
CA ARG A 374 -17.69 -15.32 5.26
C ARG A 374 -18.75 -15.10 4.19
N GLN A 375 -19.81 -14.34 4.51
CA GLN A 375 -20.86 -14.01 3.54
C GLN A 375 -20.29 -13.20 2.37
N LEU A 376 -19.41 -12.23 2.62
CA LEU A 376 -18.78 -11.43 1.57
C LEU A 376 -17.94 -12.31 0.64
N ARG A 377 -17.07 -13.18 1.17
CA ARG A 377 -16.29 -14.13 0.37
C ARG A 377 -17.16 -15.01 -0.51
N LYS A 378 -18.23 -15.58 0.07
CA LYS A 378 -19.22 -16.40 -0.66
C LYS A 378 -19.91 -15.62 -1.77
N THR A 379 -20.35 -14.39 -1.50
CA THR A 379 -21.06 -13.54 -2.46
C THR A 379 -20.17 -13.15 -3.65
N LEU A 380 -18.89 -12.89 -3.39
CA LEU A 380 -17.91 -12.57 -4.45
C LEU A 380 -17.41 -13.81 -5.19
N GLY A 381 -17.68 -15.02 -4.67
CA GLY A 381 -17.24 -16.28 -5.29
C GLY A 381 -15.74 -16.57 -5.15
N VAL A 382 -15.09 -15.98 -4.14
CA VAL A 382 -13.66 -16.20 -3.85
C VAL A 382 -13.47 -17.27 -2.78
N ASP A 383 -12.24 -17.77 -2.63
CA ASP A 383 -11.92 -18.80 -1.64
C ASP A 383 -12.22 -18.31 -0.20
N LYS A 384 -12.58 -19.25 0.67
CA LYS A 384 -12.85 -18.96 2.10
C LYS A 384 -11.65 -18.40 2.85
N GLU A 385 -10.44 -18.64 2.36
CA GLU A 385 -9.19 -18.14 2.93
C GLU A 385 -8.70 -16.86 2.27
N THR A 386 -9.35 -16.38 1.19
CA THR A 386 -9.00 -15.10 0.55
C THR A 386 -9.00 -13.98 1.61
N PRO A 387 -7.89 -13.23 1.78
CA PRO A 387 -7.80 -12.20 2.80
C PRO A 387 -8.75 -11.04 2.54
N LEU A 388 -9.36 -10.53 3.61
CA LEU A 388 -10.08 -9.26 3.66
C LEU A 388 -9.16 -8.18 4.24
N LEU A 389 -8.94 -7.12 3.47
CA LEU A 389 -8.00 -6.03 3.76
C LEU A 389 -8.78 -4.73 3.93
N LEU A 390 -8.64 -4.10 5.09
CA LEU A 390 -9.40 -2.91 5.50
C LEU A 390 -8.46 -1.79 5.95
N GLY A 391 -8.91 -0.54 5.81
CA GLY A 391 -8.36 0.66 6.43
C GLY A 391 -9.17 1.09 7.66
N HIS A 392 -9.54 2.37 7.69
CA HIS A 392 -10.49 3.06 8.57
C HIS A 392 -10.13 3.15 10.05
N TYR A 393 -9.60 2.09 10.68
CA TYR A 393 -9.48 2.08 12.13
C TYR A 393 -8.14 1.49 12.62
N PRO A 394 -7.13 2.34 12.86
CA PRO A 394 -5.89 1.90 13.49
C PRO A 394 -6.17 1.44 14.94
N ARG A 395 -5.62 0.29 15.33
CA ARG A 395 -5.83 -0.29 16.66
C ARG A 395 -4.94 0.33 17.74
N ASP A 396 -3.81 0.85 17.34
CA ASP A 396 -2.86 1.59 18.16
C ASP A 396 -2.09 2.61 17.28
N ARG A 397 -1.20 3.40 17.89
CA ARG A 397 -0.38 4.39 17.20
C ARG A 397 1.05 3.93 16.91
N GLU A 398 1.38 2.71 17.27
CA GLU A 398 2.74 2.18 17.17
C GLU A 398 2.94 1.34 15.91
N ARG A 399 1.87 0.72 15.44
CA ARG A 399 1.87 -0.17 14.27
C ARG A 399 1.05 0.39 13.14
N THR A 400 1.34 -0.11 11.95
CA THR A 400 0.62 0.23 10.72
C THR A 400 -0.13 -0.97 10.14
N VAL A 401 0.05 -2.18 10.71
CA VAL A 401 -0.56 -3.42 10.24
C VAL A 401 -1.01 -4.30 11.41
N TRP A 402 -2.23 -4.83 11.33
CA TRP A 402 -2.83 -5.76 12.29
C TRP A 402 -3.35 -6.99 11.54
N LEU A 403 -2.57 -8.06 11.58
CA LEU A 403 -2.94 -9.33 10.95
C LEU A 403 -3.95 -10.09 11.81
N ASN A 404 -4.93 -10.76 11.16
CA ASN A 404 -6.02 -11.50 11.81
C ASN A 404 -6.75 -10.67 12.88
N ALA A 405 -6.99 -9.41 12.56
CA ALA A 405 -7.64 -8.46 13.46
C ALA A 405 -9.01 -9.01 13.94
N ASP A 406 -9.38 -8.65 15.17
CA ASP A 406 -10.63 -9.07 15.82
C ASP A 406 -10.81 -10.59 15.92
N HIS A 407 -9.71 -11.34 15.93
CA HIS A 407 -9.69 -12.82 15.95
C HIS A 407 -10.43 -13.44 14.75
N ILE A 408 -10.54 -12.72 13.64
CA ILE A 408 -11.11 -13.22 12.39
C ILE A 408 -9.96 -13.66 11.47
N PRO A 409 -9.89 -14.95 11.07
CA PRO A 409 -8.83 -15.43 10.18
C PRO A 409 -8.84 -14.73 8.83
N ASN A 410 -7.63 -14.41 8.34
CA ASN A 410 -7.41 -13.73 7.06
C ASN A 410 -8.25 -12.43 6.95
N HIS A 411 -8.33 -11.70 8.06
CA HIS A 411 -8.93 -10.39 8.16
C HIS A 411 -7.84 -9.44 8.69
N HIS A 412 -7.40 -8.51 7.87
CA HIS A 412 -6.29 -7.65 8.17
C HIS A 412 -6.72 -6.18 8.10
N ILE A 413 -6.23 -5.40 9.05
CA ILE A 413 -6.38 -3.95 9.04
C ILE A 413 -4.99 -3.35 8.83
N PHE A 414 -4.89 -2.30 8.02
CA PHE A 414 -3.65 -1.57 7.84
C PHE A 414 -3.92 -0.08 7.64
N TYR A 415 -2.88 0.72 7.84
CA TYR A 415 -3.04 2.16 7.87
C TYR A 415 -1.83 2.85 7.25
N SER A 416 -2.06 3.78 6.31
CA SER A 416 -1.00 4.45 5.57
C SER A 416 -0.80 5.92 5.98
N ALA A 417 -1.54 6.41 7.00
CA ALA A 417 -1.48 7.81 7.46
C ALA A 417 -0.68 8.01 8.76
N MET A 418 0.17 7.08 9.16
CA MET A 418 1.02 7.32 10.33
C MET A 418 2.19 8.27 10.00
N ASP A 419 2.78 8.88 11.05
CA ASP A 419 3.86 9.86 10.90
C ASP A 419 5.23 9.22 10.74
N ARG A 420 5.40 8.01 11.26
CA ARG A 420 6.67 7.31 11.28
C ARG A 420 6.86 6.35 10.12
N ASP A 421 5.86 5.55 9.88
CA ASP A 421 5.90 4.48 8.90
C ASP A 421 4.60 4.47 8.07
N VAL A 422 4.69 4.06 6.82
CA VAL A 422 3.56 3.86 5.93
C VAL A 422 3.54 2.43 5.44
N SER A 423 2.37 1.79 5.42
CA SER A 423 2.22 0.41 4.97
C SER A 423 1.30 0.28 3.78
N VAL A 424 1.57 -0.74 2.98
CA VAL A 424 0.74 -1.19 1.86
C VAL A 424 0.63 -2.71 1.91
N PHE A 425 -0.39 -3.28 1.27
CA PHE A 425 -0.42 -4.70 0.94
C PHE A 425 -0.16 -4.90 -0.54
N VAL A 426 0.68 -5.87 -0.87
CA VAL A 426 1.07 -6.20 -2.25
C VAL A 426 0.98 -7.71 -2.43
N GLN A 427 0.52 -8.15 -3.59
CA GLN A 427 0.56 -9.57 -3.92
C GLN A 427 1.98 -10.00 -4.30
N VAL A 428 2.50 -10.99 -3.60
CA VAL A 428 3.78 -11.63 -3.86
C VAL A 428 3.57 -13.14 -3.83
N ASP A 429 3.97 -13.81 -4.89
CA ASP A 429 3.83 -15.28 -5.01
C ASP A 429 2.40 -15.80 -4.78
N GLY A 430 1.40 -15.01 -5.14
CA GLY A 430 -0.02 -15.35 -4.99
C GLY A 430 -0.60 -14.97 -3.62
N GLU A 431 0.19 -14.51 -2.67
CA GLU A 431 -0.25 -14.10 -1.34
C GLU A 431 -0.19 -12.60 -1.13
N MET A 432 -1.15 -12.04 -0.40
CA MET A 432 -1.13 -10.63 0.01
C MET A 432 -0.22 -10.46 1.23
N VAL A 433 0.85 -9.69 1.08
CA VAL A 433 1.84 -9.46 2.13
C VAL A 433 1.98 -7.97 2.44
N PRO A 434 2.10 -7.59 3.72
CA PRO A 434 2.33 -6.21 4.09
C PRO A 434 3.77 -5.78 3.79
N GLN A 435 3.91 -4.54 3.34
CA GLN A 435 5.18 -3.86 3.14
C GLN A 435 5.16 -2.55 3.91
N THR A 436 6.21 -2.25 4.66
CA THR A 436 6.27 -1.03 5.49
C THR A 436 7.50 -0.21 5.12
N TYR A 437 7.31 1.10 5.03
CA TYR A 437 8.34 2.06 4.65
C TYR A 437 8.39 3.20 5.67
N PRO A 438 9.59 3.72 6.00
CA PRO A 438 9.68 4.95 6.77
C PRO A 438 9.12 6.13 5.97
N VAL A 439 8.44 7.04 6.64
CA VAL A 439 7.95 8.28 6.05
C VAL A 439 9.12 9.19 5.73
N GLU A 440 9.06 9.91 4.61
CA GLU A 440 10.06 10.85 4.12
C GLU A 440 9.39 12.04 3.43
N SER A 441 10.03 13.20 3.45
CA SER A 441 9.56 14.42 2.75
C SER A 441 9.86 14.36 1.24
N VAL A 442 9.18 13.46 0.54
CA VAL A 442 9.39 13.18 -0.89
C VAL A 442 8.95 14.36 -1.75
N GLY A 443 7.84 15.01 -1.41
CA GLY A 443 7.31 16.15 -2.15
C GLY A 443 8.27 17.35 -2.13
N ARG A 444 8.86 17.63 -0.97
CA ARG A 444 9.89 18.65 -0.85
C ARG A 444 11.09 18.33 -1.75
N TRP A 445 11.58 17.10 -1.67
CA TRP A 445 12.71 16.65 -2.48
C TRP A 445 12.42 16.78 -3.99
N LEU A 446 11.25 16.35 -4.46
CA LEU A 446 10.84 16.49 -5.85
C LEU A 446 10.84 17.95 -6.32
N ASN A 447 10.36 18.86 -5.46
CA ASN A 447 10.28 20.28 -5.80
C ASN A 447 11.66 20.96 -5.82
N GLU A 448 12.65 20.46 -5.06
CA GLU A 448 14.01 20.98 -5.00
C GLU A 448 14.90 20.52 -6.17
N GLN A 449 14.56 19.41 -6.86
CA GLN A 449 15.41 18.84 -7.91
C GLN A 449 15.32 19.54 -9.28
N GLY A 450 14.37 20.44 -9.49
CA GLY A 450 14.23 21.19 -10.77
C GLY A 450 14.06 20.31 -12.02
N TRP A 451 13.48 19.13 -11.89
CA TRP A 451 13.45 18.05 -12.90
C TRP A 451 12.71 18.39 -14.19
N LEU A 452 12.09 19.56 -14.27
CA LEU A 452 11.30 20.01 -15.43
C LEU A 452 11.89 21.23 -16.14
N ASP A 453 13.06 21.69 -15.72
CA ASP A 453 13.78 22.78 -16.38
C ASP A 453 14.86 22.26 -17.36
N ALA A 454 14.84 20.97 -17.71
CA ALA A 454 15.79 20.35 -18.64
C ALA A 454 15.12 19.83 -19.91
#